data_04c14b59605822517887197b75cd3472
#
_entry.id   04c14b59605822517887197b75cd3472
#
_cell.length_a   1.000
_cell.length_b   1.000
_cell.length_c   1.000
_cell.angle_alpha   90.00
_cell.angle_beta   90.00
_cell.angle_gamma   90.00
#
_symmetry.space_group_name_H-M   'P 1'
#
loop_
_entity.id
_entity.type
_entity.pdbx_description
1 polymer ?
#
loop_
_entity_poly.entity_id
_entity_poly.type
_entity_poly.pdbx_seq_one_letter_code
_entity_poly.pdbx_strand_id
1 'polypeptide(L)'
;DTPGVMLSSAARSFANRYGVAIGKAVVLMASHDSGWHDVFALAKAGVGIAAIIDVRESVDSALMHEADRLGITVRLNHSVIGVSGRHGVTSIKICNNDDYLGRRVDCDAVLMAGGWTPSVHLWSHSKGSLKWRDDLGAYVPDVPNENVQCVGACAGDWDFGTGAVIDMLPTPKDQSRIKAFVDFQNDVTAKDIKLA
;
A
#
# COMPACT_ATOMS: atom_id res chain seq x y z
N ASP A 1 -12.43 6.34 5.62
CA ASP A 1 -12.79 6.37 7.05
C ASP A 1 -13.48 5.10 7.57
N THR A 2 -13.29 3.97 6.94
CA THR A 2 -13.87 2.71 7.44
C THR A 2 -12.85 2.03 8.34
N PRO A 3 -13.17 1.78 9.64
CA PRO A 3 -12.30 1.04 10.53
C PRO A 3 -11.96 -0.35 9.97
N GLY A 4 -10.71 -0.79 10.10
CA GLY A 4 -10.22 -2.05 9.53
C GLY A 4 -9.37 -1.87 8.27
N VAL A 5 -9.11 -0.63 7.82
CA VAL A 5 -8.12 -0.34 6.78
C VAL A 5 -6.85 0.19 7.43
N MET A 6 -5.70 -0.43 7.15
CA MET A 6 -4.42 -0.03 7.73
C MET A 6 -3.22 -0.45 6.86
N LEU A 7 -2.02 0.02 7.21
CA LEU A 7 -0.80 -0.41 6.56
C LEU A 7 -0.46 -1.87 6.88
N SER A 8 0.06 -2.61 5.91
CA SER A 8 0.48 -4.01 6.08
C SER A 8 1.57 -4.14 7.16
N SER A 9 2.54 -3.23 7.16
CA SER A 9 3.61 -3.19 8.13
C SER A 9 3.12 -2.92 9.57
N ALA A 10 2.07 -2.10 9.72
CA ALA A 10 1.43 -1.87 11.01
C ALA A 10 0.74 -3.14 11.50
N ALA A 11 -0.03 -3.82 10.66
CA ALA A 11 -0.67 -5.08 10.98
C ALA A 11 0.34 -6.15 11.44
N ARG A 12 1.45 -6.29 10.71
CA ARG A 12 2.55 -7.17 11.11
C ARG A 12 3.13 -6.78 12.48
N SER A 13 3.28 -5.49 12.74
CA SER A 13 3.76 -5.00 14.04
C SER A 13 2.78 -5.33 15.17
N PHE A 14 1.47 -5.21 14.94
CA PHE A 14 0.45 -5.61 15.93
C PHE A 14 0.52 -7.10 16.23
N ALA A 15 0.62 -7.93 15.23
CA ALA A 15 0.73 -9.38 15.42
C ALA A 15 2.03 -9.76 16.15
N ASN A 16 3.18 -9.24 15.71
CA ASN A 16 4.49 -9.64 16.23
C ASN A 16 4.80 -9.07 17.61
N ARG A 17 4.40 -7.82 17.90
CA ARG A 17 4.72 -7.17 19.18
C ARG A 17 3.69 -7.38 20.25
N TYR A 18 2.42 -7.47 19.85
CA TYR A 18 1.31 -7.45 20.82
C TYR A 18 0.45 -8.70 20.76
N GLY A 19 0.73 -9.65 19.84
CA GLY A 19 -0.08 -10.85 19.66
C GLY A 19 -1.52 -10.57 19.26
N VAL A 20 -1.77 -9.43 18.61
CA VAL A 20 -3.12 -8.99 18.23
C VAL A 20 -3.33 -9.24 16.75
N ALA A 21 -4.32 -10.08 16.43
CA ALA A 21 -4.81 -10.25 15.07
C ALA A 21 -5.74 -9.08 14.70
N ILE A 22 -5.51 -8.47 13.54
CA ILE A 22 -6.29 -7.32 13.06
C ILE A 22 -7.61 -7.71 12.37
N GLY A 23 -7.81 -8.99 12.11
CA GLY A 23 -8.98 -9.56 11.45
C GLY A 23 -8.85 -11.07 11.32
N LYS A 24 -9.93 -11.70 10.88
CA LYS A 24 -10.01 -13.15 10.62
C LYS A 24 -9.93 -13.48 9.13
N ALA A 25 -10.30 -12.53 8.27
CA ALA A 25 -10.32 -12.65 6.82
C ALA A 25 -9.74 -11.37 6.20
N VAL A 26 -8.42 -11.31 6.13
CA VAL A 26 -7.68 -10.12 5.77
C VAL A 26 -7.38 -10.10 4.27
N VAL A 27 -7.52 -8.94 3.64
CA VAL A 27 -7.10 -8.72 2.26
C VAL A 27 -5.90 -7.78 2.22
N LEU A 28 -4.90 -8.11 1.39
CA LEU A 28 -3.82 -7.20 1.04
C LEU A 28 -4.14 -6.52 -0.29
N MET A 29 -3.92 -5.20 -0.38
CA MET A 29 -3.72 -4.46 -1.61
C MET A 29 -2.25 -4.06 -1.71
N ALA A 30 -1.55 -4.55 -2.73
CA ALA A 30 -0.12 -4.37 -2.91
C ALA A 30 0.24 -3.77 -4.27
N SER A 31 1.35 -3.03 -4.28
CA SER A 31 2.07 -2.59 -5.48
C SER A 31 3.55 -2.98 -5.45
N HIS A 32 4.01 -3.66 -4.39
CA HIS A 32 5.40 -4.07 -4.21
C HIS A 32 5.51 -5.30 -3.28
N ASP A 33 6.66 -5.95 -3.29
CA ASP A 33 6.89 -7.24 -2.65
C ASP A 33 6.86 -7.21 -1.12
N SER A 34 7.21 -6.10 -0.48
CA SER A 34 7.25 -6.04 0.99
C SER A 34 5.88 -6.29 1.63
N GLY A 35 4.78 -5.88 0.96
CA GLY A 35 3.43 -6.19 1.42
C GLY A 35 3.13 -7.69 1.43
N TRP A 36 3.63 -8.44 0.46
CA TRP A 36 3.50 -9.88 0.42
C TRP A 36 4.23 -10.55 1.59
N HIS A 37 5.44 -10.10 1.89
CA HIS A 37 6.19 -10.62 3.04
C HIS A 37 5.48 -10.33 4.37
N ASP A 38 4.84 -9.16 4.51
CA ASP A 38 4.02 -8.84 5.67
C ASP A 38 2.86 -9.82 5.83
N VAL A 39 2.13 -10.10 4.75
CA VAL A 39 1.00 -11.02 4.74
C VAL A 39 1.43 -12.47 4.99
N PHE A 40 2.55 -12.90 4.44
CA PHE A 40 3.08 -14.24 4.71
C PHE A 40 3.45 -14.40 6.20
N ALA A 41 4.02 -13.36 6.81
CA ALA A 41 4.29 -13.37 8.24
C ALA A 41 3.00 -13.45 9.07
N LEU A 42 1.95 -12.72 8.68
CA LEU A 42 0.64 -12.77 9.32
C LEU A 42 -0.02 -14.15 9.18
N ALA A 43 0.02 -14.73 7.99
CA ALA A 43 -0.52 -16.08 7.74
C ALA A 43 0.19 -17.14 8.61
N LYS A 44 1.52 -17.06 8.71
CA LYS A 44 2.32 -17.93 9.59
C LYS A 44 2.01 -17.72 11.08
N ALA A 45 1.57 -16.52 11.46
CA ALA A 45 1.09 -16.21 12.81
C ALA A 45 -0.38 -16.63 13.06
N GLY A 46 -1.04 -17.25 12.08
CA GLY A 46 -2.41 -17.77 12.20
C GLY A 46 -3.50 -16.78 11.80
N VAL A 47 -3.17 -15.65 11.21
CA VAL A 47 -4.17 -14.72 10.65
C VAL A 47 -4.69 -15.26 9.33
N GLY A 48 -6.01 -15.34 9.17
CA GLY A 48 -6.63 -15.78 7.93
C GLY A 48 -6.46 -14.71 6.82
N ILE A 49 -5.92 -15.12 5.67
CA ILE A 49 -5.74 -14.23 4.51
C ILE A 49 -6.76 -14.61 3.44
N ALA A 50 -7.70 -13.72 3.17
CA ALA A 50 -8.76 -13.94 2.19
C ALA A 50 -8.24 -13.81 0.75
N ALA A 51 -7.41 -12.80 0.49
CA ALA A 51 -6.80 -12.61 -0.82
C ALA A 51 -5.61 -11.63 -0.78
N ILE A 52 -4.74 -11.74 -1.77
CA ILE A 52 -3.76 -10.72 -2.18
C ILE A 52 -4.27 -10.11 -3.49
N ILE A 53 -4.44 -8.81 -3.51
CA ILE A 53 -4.81 -8.01 -4.67
C ILE A 53 -3.58 -7.19 -5.04
N ASP A 54 -2.99 -7.45 -6.19
CA ASP A 54 -1.80 -6.74 -6.64
C ASP A 54 -2.07 -6.02 -7.96
N VAL A 55 -1.67 -4.77 -8.04
CA VAL A 55 -1.89 -3.94 -9.23
C VAL A 55 -0.98 -4.29 -10.38
N ARG A 56 0.11 -5.00 -10.13
CA ARG A 56 1.07 -5.44 -11.14
C ARG A 56 0.52 -6.61 -11.95
N GLU A 57 0.91 -6.68 -13.20
CA GLU A 57 0.56 -7.80 -14.10
C GLU A 57 1.33 -9.08 -13.76
N SER A 58 2.54 -8.92 -13.21
CA SER A 58 3.40 -10.04 -12.82
C SER A 58 4.18 -9.70 -11.55
N VAL A 59 4.52 -10.73 -10.80
CA VAL A 59 5.36 -10.67 -9.60
C VAL A 59 6.37 -11.82 -9.65
N ASP A 60 7.36 -11.80 -8.75
CA ASP A 60 8.32 -12.89 -8.63
C ASP A 60 7.61 -14.23 -8.41
N SER A 61 8.06 -15.24 -9.12
CA SER A 61 7.54 -16.62 -9.01
C SER A 61 7.65 -17.17 -7.60
N ALA A 62 8.67 -16.80 -6.83
CA ALA A 62 8.83 -17.21 -5.44
C ALA A 62 7.67 -16.70 -4.54
N LEU A 63 7.16 -15.50 -4.79
CA LEU A 63 6.00 -14.97 -4.08
C LEU A 63 4.72 -15.76 -4.42
N MET A 64 4.53 -16.09 -5.70
CA MET A 64 3.40 -16.90 -6.14
C MET A 64 3.44 -18.30 -5.53
N HIS A 65 4.60 -18.95 -5.52
CA HIS A 65 4.79 -20.27 -4.90
C HIS A 65 4.49 -20.25 -3.40
N GLU A 66 4.96 -19.21 -2.68
CA GLU A 66 4.68 -19.10 -1.25
C GLU A 66 3.19 -18.83 -0.97
N ALA A 67 2.53 -18.00 -1.78
CA ALA A 67 1.09 -17.77 -1.68
C ALA A 67 0.29 -19.06 -1.90
N ASP A 68 0.64 -19.84 -2.92
CA ASP A 68 0.02 -21.14 -3.20
C ASP A 68 0.24 -22.12 -2.04
N ARG A 69 1.47 -22.22 -1.52
CA ARG A 69 1.81 -23.05 -0.36
C ARG A 69 0.98 -22.72 0.88
N LEU A 70 0.64 -21.44 1.06
CA LEU A 70 -0.19 -20.94 2.16
C LEU A 70 -1.70 -20.98 1.85
N GLY A 71 -2.08 -21.43 0.65
CA GLY A 71 -3.49 -21.47 0.22
C GLY A 71 -4.13 -20.10 0.03
N ILE A 72 -3.33 -19.06 -0.27
CA ILE A 72 -3.80 -17.68 -0.41
C ILE A 72 -4.23 -17.42 -1.86
N THR A 73 -5.44 -16.92 -2.03
CA THR A 73 -5.93 -16.49 -3.35
C THR A 73 -5.21 -15.23 -3.82
N VAL A 74 -4.65 -15.24 -5.02
CA VAL A 74 -3.97 -14.08 -5.62
C VAL A 74 -4.76 -13.55 -6.81
N ARG A 75 -4.83 -12.22 -6.93
CA ARG A 75 -5.39 -11.50 -8.07
C ARG A 75 -4.39 -10.44 -8.52
N LEU A 76 -3.63 -10.74 -9.56
CA LEU A 76 -2.74 -9.80 -10.25
C LEU A 76 -3.54 -8.91 -11.21
N ASN A 77 -2.99 -7.76 -11.55
CA ASN A 77 -3.62 -6.76 -12.40
C ASN A 77 -5.02 -6.32 -11.88
N HIS A 78 -5.16 -6.23 -10.56
CA HIS A 78 -6.40 -5.81 -9.91
C HIS A 78 -6.16 -4.68 -8.92
N SER A 79 -7.18 -3.83 -8.80
CA SER A 79 -7.21 -2.75 -7.81
C SER A 79 -8.43 -2.87 -6.91
N VAL A 80 -8.29 -2.40 -5.66
CA VAL A 80 -9.42 -2.21 -4.76
C VAL A 80 -10.07 -0.87 -5.08
N ILE A 81 -11.33 -0.89 -5.53
CA ILE A 81 -12.08 0.30 -5.95
C ILE A 81 -13.13 0.74 -4.95
N GLY A 82 -13.29 0.02 -3.87
CA GLY A 82 -14.22 0.39 -2.81
C GLY A 82 -14.15 -0.54 -1.63
N VAL A 83 -14.49 0.02 -0.46
CA VAL A 83 -14.58 -0.70 0.82
C VAL A 83 -16.01 -0.55 1.32
N SER A 84 -16.59 -1.61 1.85
CA SER A 84 -17.94 -1.62 2.42
C SER A 84 -17.90 -2.01 3.88
N GLY A 85 -18.79 -1.39 4.68
CA GLY A 85 -18.96 -1.64 6.10
C GLY A 85 -19.34 -0.36 6.85
N ARG A 86 -20.14 -0.48 7.91
CA ARG A 86 -20.60 0.67 8.70
C ARG A 86 -19.76 0.88 9.96
N HIS A 87 -19.47 -0.19 10.68
CA HIS A 87 -18.70 -0.17 11.94
C HIS A 87 -17.30 -0.76 11.79
N GLY A 88 -16.99 -1.27 10.61
CA GLY A 88 -15.75 -1.90 10.22
C GLY A 88 -15.90 -2.48 8.82
N VAL A 89 -14.79 -2.87 8.22
CA VAL A 89 -14.77 -3.50 6.90
C VAL A 89 -15.59 -4.80 6.94
N THR A 90 -16.44 -5.01 5.95
CA THR A 90 -17.17 -6.28 5.75
C THR A 90 -16.89 -6.88 4.39
N SER A 91 -16.47 -6.07 3.43
CA SER A 91 -16.05 -6.51 2.10
C SER A 91 -15.35 -5.40 1.36
N ILE A 92 -14.65 -5.77 0.31
CA ILE A 92 -14.11 -4.86 -0.70
C ILE A 92 -14.73 -5.13 -2.06
N LYS A 93 -14.67 -4.14 -2.92
CA LYS A 93 -14.91 -4.27 -4.35
C LYS A 93 -13.58 -4.15 -5.07
N ILE A 94 -13.23 -5.15 -5.86
CA ILE A 94 -12.04 -5.17 -6.70
C ILE A 94 -12.43 -5.09 -8.16
N CYS A 95 -11.55 -4.57 -9.01
CA CYS A 95 -11.69 -4.64 -10.46
C CYS A 95 -10.37 -5.06 -11.10
N ASN A 96 -10.45 -5.72 -12.23
CA ASN A 96 -9.31 -5.86 -13.13
C ASN A 96 -9.01 -4.50 -13.77
N ASN A 97 -7.72 -4.17 -13.94
CA ASN A 97 -7.32 -2.86 -14.44
C ASN A 97 -7.63 -2.68 -15.94
N ASP A 98 -7.86 -3.76 -16.68
CA ASP A 98 -8.14 -3.73 -18.11
C ASP A 98 -9.65 -3.63 -18.40
N ASP A 99 -10.49 -4.39 -17.71
CA ASP A 99 -11.92 -4.52 -18.03
C ASP A 99 -12.87 -3.81 -17.05
N TYR A 100 -12.35 -3.39 -15.89
CA TYR A 100 -13.07 -2.68 -14.83
C TYR A 100 -14.33 -3.41 -14.30
N LEU A 101 -14.46 -4.70 -14.55
CA LEU A 101 -15.55 -5.50 -14.00
C LEU A 101 -15.35 -5.71 -12.49
N GLY A 102 -16.18 -5.05 -11.71
CA GLY A 102 -16.09 -5.08 -10.27
C GLY A 102 -16.53 -6.42 -9.68
N ARG A 103 -15.71 -7.01 -8.80
CA ARG A 103 -16.02 -8.20 -8.01
C ARG A 103 -15.98 -7.88 -6.52
N ARG A 104 -16.85 -8.52 -5.75
CA ARG A 104 -16.85 -8.42 -4.30
C ARG A 104 -15.97 -9.51 -3.70
N VAL A 105 -15.20 -9.13 -2.67
CA VAL A 105 -14.44 -10.04 -1.80
C VAL A 105 -14.82 -9.73 -0.35
N ASP A 106 -15.31 -10.72 0.36
CA ASP A 106 -15.66 -10.58 1.78
C ASP A 106 -14.38 -10.61 2.63
N CYS A 107 -14.26 -9.66 3.54
CA CYS A 107 -13.11 -9.51 4.45
C CYS A 107 -13.49 -8.62 5.61
N ASP A 108 -12.74 -8.72 6.72
CA ASP A 108 -12.92 -7.89 7.91
C ASP A 108 -11.77 -6.92 8.16
N ALA A 109 -10.71 -7.00 7.35
CA ALA A 109 -9.64 -6.01 7.33
C ALA A 109 -9.00 -5.89 5.94
N VAL A 110 -8.51 -4.69 5.63
CA VAL A 110 -7.78 -4.38 4.41
C VAL A 110 -6.42 -3.81 4.76
N LEU A 111 -5.39 -4.44 4.25
CA LEU A 111 -4.00 -4.00 4.38
C LEU A 111 -3.55 -3.29 3.12
N MET A 112 -2.89 -2.17 3.30
CA MET A 112 -2.36 -1.36 2.22
C MET A 112 -0.84 -1.44 2.18
N ALA A 113 -0.29 -1.74 1.00
CA ALA A 113 1.13 -1.71 0.70
C ALA A 113 1.33 -1.01 -0.66
N GLY A 114 1.08 0.31 -0.65
CA GLY A 114 1.01 1.14 -1.86
C GLY A 114 2.35 1.77 -2.28
N GLY A 115 3.44 1.52 -1.57
CA GLY A 115 4.75 2.05 -1.91
C GLY A 115 5.54 2.58 -0.71
N TRP A 116 6.75 3.04 -1.00
CA TRP A 116 7.67 3.60 -0.02
C TRP A 116 7.98 5.06 -0.36
N THR A 117 8.12 5.88 0.67
CA THR A 117 8.55 7.27 0.54
C THR A 117 9.75 7.53 1.45
N PRO A 118 10.82 8.16 0.96
CA PRO A 118 11.96 8.55 1.79
C PRO A 118 11.54 9.44 2.94
N SER A 119 12.05 9.17 4.14
CA SER A 119 11.85 10.03 5.32
C SER A 119 12.81 11.23 5.27
N VAL A 120 12.44 12.25 4.50
CA VAL A 120 13.28 13.43 4.23
C VAL A 120 13.07 14.61 5.19
N HIS A 121 12.39 14.38 6.32
CA HIS A 121 12.05 15.48 7.24
C HIS A 121 13.26 16.21 7.78
N LEU A 122 14.28 15.49 8.27
CA LEU A 122 15.51 16.12 8.79
C LEU A 122 16.30 16.85 7.71
N TRP A 123 16.31 16.29 6.48
CA TRP A 123 16.89 16.93 5.32
C TRP A 123 16.20 18.27 5.00
N SER A 124 14.88 18.27 4.99
CA SER A 124 14.09 19.49 4.75
C SER A 124 14.26 20.50 5.89
N HIS A 125 14.43 20.07 7.14
CA HIS A 125 14.73 20.95 8.26
C HIS A 125 16.10 21.62 8.13
N SER A 126 17.10 20.95 7.55
CA SER A 126 18.39 21.55 7.23
C SER A 126 18.36 22.41 5.95
N LYS A 127 17.17 22.67 5.37
CA LYS A 127 16.95 23.45 4.15
C LYS A 127 17.58 22.85 2.90
N GLY A 128 17.87 21.56 2.87
CA GLY A 128 18.26 20.84 1.66
C GLY A 128 17.10 20.78 0.67
N SER A 129 17.40 20.89 -0.63
CA SER A 129 16.39 20.77 -1.68
C SER A 129 16.02 19.32 -1.95
N LEU A 130 14.83 19.13 -2.51
CA LEU A 130 14.32 17.82 -2.92
C LEU A 130 14.16 17.79 -4.44
N LYS A 131 14.38 16.62 -5.05
CA LYS A 131 14.06 16.35 -6.44
C LYS A 131 13.13 15.17 -6.56
N TRP A 132 12.25 15.22 -7.56
CA TRP A 132 11.40 14.10 -7.92
C TRP A 132 12.20 13.04 -8.68
N ARG A 133 11.98 11.77 -8.37
CA ARG A 133 12.52 10.63 -9.11
C ARG A 133 11.36 9.79 -9.64
N ASP A 134 11.19 9.76 -10.96
CA ASP A 134 10.11 9.04 -11.62
C ASP A 134 10.20 7.54 -11.40
N ASP A 135 11.41 6.99 -11.39
CA ASP A 135 11.67 5.57 -11.14
C ASP A 135 11.31 5.10 -9.72
N LEU A 136 11.25 6.02 -8.77
CA LEU A 136 10.85 5.74 -7.39
C LEU A 136 9.43 6.24 -7.07
N GLY A 137 8.84 7.09 -7.92
CA GLY A 137 7.59 7.76 -7.63
C GLY A 137 7.64 8.59 -6.34
N ALA A 138 8.80 9.16 -6.00
CA ALA A 138 9.04 9.81 -4.72
C ALA A 138 10.01 10.99 -4.82
N TYR A 139 9.92 11.90 -3.84
CA TYR A 139 10.91 12.94 -3.65
C TYR A 139 12.12 12.38 -2.87
N VAL A 140 13.32 12.66 -3.35
CA VAL A 140 14.59 12.30 -2.71
C VAL A 140 15.42 13.55 -2.39
N PRO A 141 16.39 13.48 -1.46
CA PRO A 141 17.36 14.54 -1.24
C PRO A 141 18.12 14.90 -2.53
N ASP A 142 18.35 16.20 -2.72
CA ASP A 142 19.08 16.72 -3.88
C ASP A 142 20.30 17.54 -3.41
N VAL A 143 20.21 18.87 -3.36
CA VAL A 143 21.31 19.73 -2.97
C VAL A 143 21.25 19.99 -1.45
N PRO A 144 22.33 19.67 -0.71
CA PRO A 144 22.41 20.00 0.71
C PRO A 144 22.64 21.51 0.92
N ASN A 145 22.04 22.07 1.96
CA ASN A 145 22.34 23.44 2.42
C ASN A 145 23.44 23.46 3.49
N GLU A 146 23.61 22.36 4.19
CA GLU A 146 24.60 22.16 5.25
C GLU A 146 25.46 20.94 4.92
N ASN A 147 26.50 20.68 5.70
CA ASN A 147 27.35 19.50 5.52
C ASN A 147 26.62 18.23 6.06
N VAL A 148 25.54 17.83 5.36
CA VAL A 148 24.67 16.69 5.71
C VAL A 148 24.56 15.77 4.50
N GLN A 149 24.57 14.47 4.73
CA GLN A 149 24.36 13.44 3.71
C GLN A 149 23.26 12.48 4.14
N CYS A 150 22.34 12.19 3.22
CA CYS A 150 21.36 11.11 3.38
C CYS A 150 21.90 9.82 2.77
N VAL A 151 21.60 8.69 3.42
CA VAL A 151 22.01 7.34 2.98
C VAL A 151 20.85 6.34 3.16
N GLY A 152 20.89 5.24 2.41
CA GLY A 152 19.87 4.18 2.47
C GLY A 152 18.48 4.69 2.07
N ALA A 153 17.44 4.21 2.72
CA ALA A 153 16.05 4.53 2.39
C ALA A 153 15.72 6.03 2.41
N CYS A 154 16.42 6.82 3.22
CA CYS A 154 16.30 8.27 3.23
C CYS A 154 16.80 8.90 1.91
N ALA A 155 17.78 8.29 1.25
CA ALA A 155 18.29 8.70 -0.06
C ALA A 155 17.50 8.10 -1.23
N GLY A 156 16.47 7.30 -0.96
CA GLY A 156 15.74 6.56 -1.97
C GLY A 156 16.43 5.26 -2.40
N ASP A 157 17.35 4.76 -1.57
CA ASP A 157 17.98 3.45 -1.77
C ASP A 157 17.15 2.40 -1.00
N TRP A 158 16.38 1.62 -1.75
CA TRP A 158 15.48 0.59 -1.24
C TRP A 158 16.11 -0.81 -1.28
N ASP A 159 17.43 -0.92 -1.32
CA ASP A 159 18.10 -2.23 -1.38
C ASP A 159 17.92 -3.03 -0.08
N PHE A 160 16.67 -3.40 0.15
CA PHE A 160 16.28 -4.40 1.15
C PHE A 160 16.27 -5.81 0.56
N GLY A 161 16.88 -6.03 -0.60
CA GLY A 161 16.82 -7.29 -1.32
C GLY A 161 15.45 -7.61 -1.94
N THR A 162 14.59 -6.62 -2.05
CA THR A 162 13.22 -6.78 -2.54
C THR A 162 12.95 -5.81 -3.68
N GLY A 163 13.60 -5.84 -4.80
CA GLY A 163 13.42 -4.91 -5.91
C GLY A 163 12.03 -4.24 -5.95
N ALA A 164 11.85 -3.18 -5.17
CA ALA A 164 10.58 -2.48 -5.07
C ALA A 164 10.40 -1.64 -6.34
N VAL A 165 9.75 -2.20 -7.34
CA VAL A 165 9.21 -1.42 -8.45
C VAL A 165 7.94 -0.75 -7.92
N ILE A 166 7.99 0.56 -7.77
CA ILE A 166 6.81 1.38 -7.47
C ILE A 166 6.18 1.73 -8.81
N ASP A 167 5.33 0.85 -9.31
CA ASP A 167 4.42 1.25 -10.37
C ASP A 167 3.37 2.18 -9.77
N MET A 168 3.11 3.30 -10.43
CA MET A 168 2.04 4.20 -10.04
C MET A 168 0.73 3.40 -10.01
N LEU A 169 0.06 3.40 -8.86
CA LEU A 169 -1.26 2.78 -8.72
C LEU A 169 -2.19 3.32 -9.80
N PRO A 170 -2.80 2.48 -10.63
CA PRO A 170 -3.79 2.94 -11.57
C PRO A 170 -4.90 3.64 -10.81
N THR A 171 -5.17 4.89 -11.18
CA THR A 171 -6.24 5.68 -10.56
C THR A 171 -7.57 5.03 -10.94
N PRO A 172 -8.37 4.54 -9.98
CA PRO A 172 -9.67 3.95 -10.27
C PRO A 172 -10.52 4.97 -11.03
N LYS A 173 -11.04 4.59 -12.19
CA LYS A 173 -12.00 5.42 -12.91
C LYS A 173 -13.27 5.50 -12.04
N ASP A 174 -13.72 6.71 -11.77
CA ASP A 174 -14.99 7.01 -11.12
C ASP A 174 -15.08 6.73 -9.60
N GLN A 175 -14.41 7.56 -8.81
CA GLN A 175 -14.71 7.74 -7.38
C GLN A 175 -15.69 8.91 -7.13
N SER A 176 -16.50 9.30 -8.13
CA SER A 176 -17.31 10.54 -8.13
C SER A 176 -18.33 10.66 -6.99
N ARG A 177 -18.58 9.59 -6.22
CA ARG A 177 -19.57 9.56 -5.12
C ARG A 177 -18.99 9.55 -3.73
N ILE A 178 -17.68 9.40 -3.57
CA ILE A 178 -17.03 9.35 -2.25
C ILE A 178 -16.07 10.54 -2.15
N LYS A 179 -16.20 11.34 -1.08
CA LYS A 179 -15.22 12.38 -0.78
C LYS A 179 -13.89 11.71 -0.43
N ALA A 180 -12.89 11.83 -1.30
CA ALA A 180 -11.53 11.43 -1.04
C ALA A 180 -10.76 12.65 -0.55
N PHE A 181 -10.52 12.76 0.75
CA PHE A 181 -9.75 13.85 1.34
C PHE A 181 -8.26 13.61 1.09
N VAL A 182 -7.58 14.65 0.61
CA VAL A 182 -6.13 14.70 0.47
C VAL A 182 -5.50 15.36 1.69
N ASP A 183 -6.18 16.35 2.24
CA ASP A 183 -5.81 17.03 3.48
C ASP A 183 -7.04 17.17 4.37
N PHE A 184 -7.07 16.41 5.48
CA PHE A 184 -8.17 16.45 6.45
C PHE A 184 -8.20 17.76 7.27
N GLN A 185 -7.03 18.38 7.48
CA GLN A 185 -6.93 19.58 8.30
C GLN A 185 -7.59 20.80 7.63
N ASN A 186 -7.50 20.86 6.30
CA ASN A 186 -8.04 21.95 5.50
C ASN A 186 -9.24 21.54 4.64
N ASP A 187 -9.81 20.36 4.86
CA ASP A 187 -10.94 19.78 4.11
C ASP A 187 -10.73 19.71 2.58
N VAL A 188 -9.47 19.63 2.15
CA VAL A 188 -9.12 19.55 0.72
C VAL A 188 -9.37 18.14 0.19
N THR A 189 -10.22 18.02 -0.81
CA THR A 189 -10.54 16.76 -1.47
C THR A 189 -9.75 16.59 -2.78
N ALA A 190 -9.65 15.37 -3.26
CA ALA A 190 -9.05 15.08 -4.57
C ALA A 190 -9.79 15.82 -5.72
N LYS A 191 -11.08 16.15 -5.53
CA LYS A 191 -11.87 16.93 -6.49
C LYS A 191 -11.42 18.39 -6.52
N ASP A 192 -11.10 18.97 -5.37
CA ASP A 192 -10.65 20.36 -5.28
C ASP A 192 -9.31 20.57 -5.99
N ILE A 193 -8.40 19.59 -5.88
CA ILE A 193 -7.10 19.61 -6.58
C ILE A 193 -7.27 19.50 -8.11
N LYS A 194 -8.25 18.73 -8.58
CA LYS A 194 -8.52 18.60 -10.03
C LYS A 194 -9.12 19.86 -10.64
N LEU A 195 -9.63 20.79 -9.82
CA LEU A 195 -10.23 22.05 -10.26
C LEU A 195 -9.23 23.21 -10.24
N ALA A 196 -8.07 23.04 -9.62
CA ALA A 196 -6.98 24.01 -9.58
C ALA A 196 -6.00 23.81 -10.75
#